data_6a10171e0ad565ca744f5051ad298fdf
#
_entry.id   6a10171e0ad565ca744f5051ad298fdf
#
_cell.length_a   1.000
_cell.length_b   1.000
_cell.length_c   1.000
_cell.angle_alpha   90.00
_cell.angle_beta   90.00
_cell.angle_gamma   90.00
#
_symmetry.space_group_name_H-M   'P 1'
#
loop_
_entity.id
_entity.type
_entity.pdbx_description
1 polymer ?
#
loop_
_entity_poly.entity_id
_entity_poly.type
_entity_poly.pdbx_seq_one_letter_code
_entity_poly.pdbx_strand_id
1 'polypeptide(L)'
;MRVAISLLALCLFTTPALAAGWQDVATPADQKRLSLLEESKAKGLDAARGGSDMAAINEALGSEGGPAEGIEGNWRCRLIKLGGMTPSRVYSWFNCRISDRGGHLFFNKLNGSTRTAGYLYPAQGGKYVYLGAEYMSTEPMHAYSGSGASVGATQTPDDEIGLLSGLGSGHARIELPYPVQESAFDVIELRR
;
A
#
# COMPACT_ATOMS: atom_id res chain seq x y z
N MET A 1 65.33 17.79 -25.39
CA MET A 1 64.48 16.83 -24.62
C MET A 1 63.15 17.48 -24.34
N ARG A 2 62.06 16.99 -24.97
CA ARG A 2 60.69 17.49 -24.73
C ARG A 2 59.99 16.39 -23.93
N VAL A 3 59.60 16.70 -22.68
CA VAL A 3 58.82 15.82 -21.81
C VAL A 3 57.35 16.04 -22.12
N ALA A 4 56.68 15.02 -22.64
CA ALA A 4 55.24 15.01 -22.83
C ALA A 4 54.57 14.57 -21.53
N ILE A 5 53.79 15.43 -20.90
CA ILE A 5 52.98 15.10 -19.73
C ILE A 5 51.60 14.63 -20.26
N SER A 6 51.33 13.32 -20.17
CA SER A 6 50.02 12.76 -20.48
C SER A 6 49.10 12.98 -19.26
N LEU A 7 48.08 13.82 -19.40
CA LEU A 7 46.98 13.90 -18.43
C LEU A 7 46.06 12.71 -18.61
N LEU A 8 46.01 11.82 -17.63
CA LEU A 8 45.03 10.73 -17.53
C LEU A 8 43.75 11.32 -16.96
N ALA A 9 42.72 11.48 -17.78
CA ALA A 9 41.39 11.88 -17.33
C ALA A 9 40.69 10.73 -16.64
N LEU A 10 40.51 10.79 -15.33
CA LEU A 10 39.75 9.83 -14.52
C LEU A 10 38.25 10.10 -14.67
N CYS A 11 37.55 9.35 -15.54
CA CYS A 11 36.10 9.40 -15.65
C CYS A 11 35.47 8.72 -14.40
N LEU A 12 34.95 9.50 -13.48
CA LEU A 12 34.12 9.03 -12.38
C LEU A 12 32.73 8.64 -12.94
N PHE A 13 32.50 7.35 -13.12
CA PHE A 13 31.18 6.81 -13.40
C PHE A 13 30.37 6.86 -12.10
N THR A 14 29.46 7.81 -11.95
CA THR A 14 28.44 7.80 -10.92
C THR A 14 27.39 6.77 -11.32
N THR A 15 27.39 5.59 -10.71
CA THR A 15 26.28 4.64 -10.81
C THR A 15 25.07 5.27 -10.13
N PRO A 16 23.91 5.38 -10.82
CA PRO A 16 22.70 5.81 -10.15
C PRO A 16 22.38 4.80 -9.04
N ALA A 17 22.19 5.29 -7.82
CA ALA A 17 21.66 4.47 -6.74
C ALA A 17 20.26 4.01 -7.18
N LEU A 18 20.06 2.72 -7.37
CA LEU A 18 18.73 2.15 -7.56
C LEU A 18 17.91 2.47 -6.31
N ALA A 19 16.76 3.11 -6.48
CA ALA A 19 15.82 3.32 -5.38
C ALA A 19 15.45 1.95 -4.81
N ALA A 20 15.46 1.83 -3.47
CA ALA A 20 15.09 0.60 -2.78
C ALA A 20 13.70 0.13 -3.25
N GLY A 21 13.59 -1.14 -3.64
CA GLY A 21 12.31 -1.75 -3.96
C GLY A 21 11.48 -1.99 -2.70
N TRP A 22 10.19 -2.24 -2.86
CA TRP A 22 9.34 -2.56 -1.70
C TRP A 22 9.83 -3.80 -0.92
N GLN A 23 10.49 -4.75 -1.61
CA GLN A 23 11.05 -5.96 -0.99
C GLN A 23 12.18 -5.66 0.00
N ASP A 24 12.92 -4.58 -0.24
CA ASP A 24 14.01 -4.16 0.64
C ASP A 24 13.51 -3.52 1.93
N VAL A 25 12.25 -3.03 1.92
CA VAL A 25 11.60 -2.35 3.04
C VAL A 25 10.62 -3.26 3.78
N ALA A 26 9.89 -4.10 3.05
CA ALA A 26 8.87 -4.97 3.63
C ALA A 26 9.49 -6.04 4.54
N THR A 27 8.88 -6.23 5.73
CA THR A 27 9.27 -7.32 6.63
C THR A 27 9.05 -8.68 5.95
N PRO A 28 9.79 -9.75 6.30
CA PRO A 28 9.55 -11.08 5.75
C PRO A 28 8.12 -11.58 5.97
N ALA A 29 7.51 -11.23 7.11
CA ALA A 29 6.12 -11.57 7.42
C ALA A 29 5.16 -10.90 6.44
N ASP A 30 5.37 -9.63 6.12
CA ASP A 30 4.54 -8.86 5.20
C ASP A 30 4.72 -9.29 3.76
N GLN A 31 5.94 -9.60 3.34
CA GLN A 31 6.19 -10.21 2.03
C GLN A 31 5.40 -11.52 1.87
N LYS A 32 5.36 -12.33 2.94
CA LYS A 32 4.55 -13.56 2.97
C LYS A 32 3.05 -13.24 2.88
N ARG A 33 2.54 -12.25 3.62
CA ARG A 33 1.13 -11.82 3.53
C ARG A 33 0.78 -11.40 2.09
N LEU A 34 1.60 -10.55 1.48
CA LEU A 34 1.35 -10.09 0.11
C LEU A 34 1.34 -11.24 -0.90
N SER A 35 2.19 -12.24 -0.72
CA SER A 35 2.20 -13.45 -1.58
C SER A 35 0.92 -14.29 -1.49
N LEU A 36 0.11 -14.09 -0.45
CA LEU A 36 -1.16 -14.77 -0.19
C LEU A 36 -2.38 -13.90 -0.54
N LEU A 37 -2.20 -12.83 -1.33
CA LEU A 37 -3.26 -11.86 -1.66
C LEU A 37 -4.53 -12.53 -2.18
N GLU A 38 -4.42 -13.39 -3.18
CA GLU A 38 -5.59 -14.05 -3.79
C GLU A 38 -6.25 -15.06 -2.85
N GLU A 39 -5.49 -15.77 -2.04
CA GLU A 39 -6.01 -16.69 -1.01
C GLU A 39 -6.80 -15.92 0.06
N SER A 40 -6.21 -14.84 0.59
CA SER A 40 -6.84 -13.95 1.56
C SER A 40 -8.14 -13.35 1.03
N LYS A 41 -8.13 -12.85 -0.21
CA LYS A 41 -9.29 -12.31 -0.91
C LYS A 41 -10.41 -13.34 -1.07
N ALA A 42 -10.07 -14.54 -1.54
CA ALA A 42 -11.04 -15.62 -1.69
C ALA A 42 -11.70 -15.97 -0.36
N LYS A 43 -10.93 -16.06 0.73
CA LYS A 43 -11.42 -16.31 2.08
C LYS A 43 -12.35 -15.20 2.59
N GLY A 44 -11.96 -13.94 2.39
CA GLY A 44 -12.77 -12.79 2.78
C GLY A 44 -14.10 -12.74 2.02
N LEU A 45 -14.06 -12.95 0.70
CA LEU A 45 -15.26 -12.97 -0.15
C LEU A 45 -16.20 -14.14 0.20
N ASP A 46 -15.65 -15.31 0.52
CA ASP A 46 -16.46 -16.46 0.95
C ASP A 46 -17.19 -16.17 2.25
N ALA A 47 -16.51 -15.58 3.22
CA ALA A 47 -17.11 -15.17 4.50
C ALA A 47 -18.23 -14.12 4.33
N ALA A 48 -18.10 -13.19 3.38
CA ALA A 48 -19.06 -12.13 3.12
C ALA A 48 -20.25 -12.57 2.25
N ARG A 49 -20.24 -13.80 1.71
CA ARG A 49 -21.23 -14.29 0.75
C ARG A 49 -22.66 -14.21 1.27
N GLY A 50 -23.54 -13.59 0.48
CA GLY A 50 -24.95 -13.42 0.82
C GLY A 50 -25.25 -12.34 1.86
N GLY A 51 -24.25 -11.60 2.32
CA GLY A 51 -24.42 -10.49 3.23
C GLY A 51 -25.00 -9.23 2.56
N SER A 52 -25.48 -8.30 3.38
CA SER A 52 -26.07 -7.02 2.93
C SER A 52 -25.05 -6.10 2.21
N ASP A 53 -23.76 -6.30 2.44
CA ASP A 53 -22.68 -5.45 1.94
C ASP A 53 -22.21 -5.80 0.51
N MET A 54 -22.75 -6.89 -0.09
CA MET A 54 -22.29 -7.44 -1.37
C MET A 54 -22.30 -6.40 -2.51
N ALA A 55 -23.23 -5.46 -2.51
CA ALA A 55 -23.24 -4.40 -3.53
C ALA A 55 -21.97 -3.54 -3.46
N ALA A 56 -21.58 -3.10 -2.27
CA ALA A 56 -20.38 -2.29 -2.06
C ALA A 56 -19.09 -3.11 -2.29
N ILE A 57 -19.09 -4.38 -1.89
CA ILE A 57 -17.97 -5.31 -2.11
C ILE A 57 -17.75 -5.52 -3.61
N ASN A 58 -18.81 -5.79 -4.37
CA ASN A 58 -18.73 -5.97 -5.83
C ASN A 58 -18.31 -4.68 -6.56
N GLU A 59 -18.72 -3.52 -6.07
CA GLU A 59 -18.27 -2.22 -6.60
C GLU A 59 -16.76 -2.05 -6.44
N ALA A 60 -16.20 -2.42 -5.29
CA ALA A 60 -14.78 -2.30 -5.00
C ALA A 60 -13.92 -3.41 -5.63
N LEU A 61 -14.44 -4.64 -5.76
CA LEU A 61 -13.67 -5.83 -6.12
C LEU A 61 -14.12 -6.52 -7.42
N GLY A 62 -15.24 -6.11 -8.01
CA GLY A 62 -15.88 -6.80 -9.15
C GLY A 62 -15.13 -6.67 -10.48
N SER A 63 -14.09 -5.86 -10.57
CA SER A 63 -13.23 -5.73 -11.74
C SER A 63 -11.77 -6.03 -11.41
N GLU A 64 -11.02 -6.50 -12.42
CA GLU A 64 -9.57 -6.61 -12.27
C GLU A 64 -8.91 -5.23 -12.11
N GLY A 65 -7.97 -5.14 -11.17
CA GLY A 65 -7.16 -3.94 -11.00
C GLY A 65 -6.05 -3.88 -12.04
N GLY A 66 -5.97 -2.73 -12.74
CA GLY A 66 -4.94 -2.41 -13.72
C GLY A 66 -3.91 -1.41 -13.19
N PRO A 67 -3.17 -0.76 -14.12
CA PRO A 67 -2.24 0.30 -13.79
C PRO A 67 -2.91 1.42 -13.01
N ALA A 68 -2.20 1.98 -12.04
CA ALA A 68 -2.67 3.07 -11.20
C ALA A 68 -2.01 4.39 -11.64
N GLU A 69 -2.38 4.89 -12.81
CA GLU A 69 -1.84 6.12 -13.37
C GLU A 69 -2.52 7.36 -12.77
N GLY A 70 -1.75 8.45 -12.61
CA GLY A 70 -2.27 9.74 -12.15
C GLY A 70 -2.97 9.69 -10.79
N ILE A 71 -2.54 8.78 -9.90
CA ILE A 71 -3.18 8.55 -8.60
C ILE A 71 -2.91 9.66 -7.57
N GLU A 72 -1.97 10.55 -7.84
CA GLU A 72 -1.67 11.68 -6.96
C GLU A 72 -2.85 12.65 -6.85
N GLY A 73 -3.13 13.13 -5.64
CA GLY A 73 -4.19 14.10 -5.38
C GLY A 73 -5.09 13.73 -4.19
N ASN A 74 -6.24 14.42 -4.10
CA ASN A 74 -7.25 14.17 -3.07
C ASN A 74 -8.22 13.08 -3.51
N TRP A 75 -8.65 12.26 -2.55
CA TRP A 75 -9.53 11.13 -2.73
C TRP A 75 -10.59 11.07 -1.62
N ARG A 76 -11.75 10.49 -1.94
CA ARG A 76 -12.62 9.87 -0.95
C ARG A 76 -12.19 8.42 -0.80
N CYS A 77 -12.13 7.91 0.42
CA CYS A 77 -11.77 6.52 0.67
C CYS A 77 -12.73 5.88 1.67
N ARG A 78 -13.01 4.60 1.51
CA ARG A 78 -13.71 3.79 2.52
C ARG A 78 -12.99 2.48 2.75
N LEU A 79 -13.02 2.01 4.00
CA LEU A 79 -12.52 0.70 4.37
C LEU A 79 -13.64 -0.32 4.26
N ILE A 80 -13.34 -1.49 3.73
CA ILE A 80 -14.20 -2.66 3.66
C ILE A 80 -13.41 -3.80 4.30
N LYS A 81 -13.91 -4.36 5.41
CA LYS A 81 -13.31 -5.52 6.10
C LYS A 81 -14.11 -6.77 5.77
N LEU A 82 -13.44 -7.87 5.43
CA LEU A 82 -14.05 -9.13 5.05
C LEU A 82 -13.48 -10.28 5.87
N GLY A 83 -14.37 -11.09 6.45
CA GLY A 83 -14.02 -12.28 7.21
C GLY A 83 -13.24 -11.98 8.50
N GLY A 84 -13.94 -11.93 9.59
CA GLY A 84 -13.38 -11.64 10.91
C GLY A 84 -14.45 -11.84 11.97
N MET A 85 -14.57 -10.93 12.92
CA MET A 85 -15.65 -10.96 13.93
C MET A 85 -17.04 -10.85 13.29
N THR A 86 -17.13 -10.20 12.13
CA THR A 86 -18.33 -10.17 11.29
C THR A 86 -17.98 -10.65 9.88
N PRO A 87 -18.93 -11.23 9.13
CA PRO A 87 -18.70 -11.65 7.74
C PRO A 87 -18.18 -10.54 6.84
N SER A 88 -18.72 -9.33 6.99
CA SER A 88 -18.28 -8.11 6.32
C SER A 88 -18.56 -6.87 7.14
N ARG A 89 -17.84 -5.81 6.87
CA ARG A 89 -18.13 -4.46 7.38
C ARG A 89 -17.68 -3.41 6.38
N VAL A 90 -18.61 -2.58 5.93
CA VAL A 90 -18.36 -1.43 5.06
C VAL A 90 -18.45 -0.16 5.89
N TYR A 91 -17.37 0.62 5.91
CA TYR A 91 -17.32 1.89 6.62
C TYR A 91 -17.82 3.05 5.73
N SER A 92 -18.13 4.18 6.34
CA SER A 92 -18.44 5.42 5.63
C SER A 92 -17.22 5.96 4.86
N TRP A 93 -17.48 6.92 3.98
CA TRP A 93 -16.43 7.59 3.22
C TRP A 93 -15.67 8.61 4.07
N PHE A 94 -14.35 8.56 3.97
CA PHE A 94 -13.40 9.46 4.59
C PHE A 94 -12.66 10.29 3.54
N ASN A 95 -11.87 11.27 3.98
CA ASN A 95 -10.96 12.01 3.13
C ASN A 95 -9.57 11.34 3.14
N CYS A 96 -9.02 11.12 1.96
CA CYS A 96 -7.70 10.56 1.76
C CYS A 96 -6.90 11.43 0.80
N ARG A 97 -5.59 11.28 0.83
CA ARG A 97 -4.69 11.97 -0.08
C ARG A 97 -3.53 11.05 -0.47
N ILE A 98 -3.15 11.12 -1.75
CA ILE A 98 -1.88 10.58 -2.23
C ILE A 98 -1.05 11.77 -2.70
N SER A 99 0.18 11.90 -2.20
CA SER A 99 1.08 13.01 -2.52
C SER A 99 2.52 12.53 -2.63
N ASP A 100 3.33 13.23 -3.43
CA ASP A 100 4.77 13.00 -3.44
C ASP A 100 5.39 13.43 -2.10
N ARG A 101 6.29 12.60 -1.58
CA ARG A 101 7.16 12.90 -0.43
C ARG A 101 8.58 12.46 -0.75
N GLY A 102 9.34 13.39 -1.31
CA GLY A 102 10.75 13.14 -1.61
C GLY A 102 10.98 12.14 -2.74
N GLY A 103 10.12 12.13 -3.77
CA GLY A 103 10.19 11.22 -4.91
C GLY A 103 9.45 9.89 -4.72
N HIS A 104 8.76 9.71 -3.60
CA HIS A 104 7.91 8.56 -3.33
C HIS A 104 6.47 8.99 -3.08
N LEU A 105 5.51 8.29 -3.67
CA LEU A 105 4.10 8.51 -3.39
C LEU A 105 3.77 8.04 -1.97
N PHE A 106 2.95 8.82 -1.29
CA PHE A 106 2.54 8.59 0.09
C PHE A 106 1.02 8.69 0.21
N PHE A 107 0.39 7.61 0.64
CA PHE A 107 -1.03 7.56 0.96
C PHE A 107 -1.28 7.95 2.41
N ASN A 108 -2.35 8.73 2.65
CA ASN A 108 -2.76 9.14 4.00
C ASN A 108 -4.28 9.26 4.09
N LYS A 109 -4.88 8.55 5.03
CA LYS A 109 -6.29 8.72 5.45
C LYS A 109 -6.36 9.84 6.49
N LEU A 110 -6.99 10.95 6.12
CA LEU A 110 -6.89 12.24 6.83
C LEU A 110 -7.84 12.39 8.02
N ASN A 111 -8.94 11.61 8.06
CA ASN A 111 -9.95 11.71 9.12
C ASN A 111 -10.48 10.34 9.55
N GLY A 112 -11.32 10.34 10.58
CA GLY A 112 -11.79 9.14 11.28
C GLY A 112 -10.98 8.89 12.55
N SER A 113 -11.47 8.01 13.42
CA SER A 113 -10.82 7.63 14.69
C SER A 113 -9.56 6.78 14.43
N THR A 114 -9.68 5.78 13.56
CA THR A 114 -8.55 5.00 13.07
C THR A 114 -8.10 5.58 11.74
N ARG A 115 -6.82 5.80 11.59
CA ARG A 115 -6.16 6.33 10.39
C ARG A 115 -5.10 5.35 9.93
N THR A 116 -4.70 5.48 8.67
CA THR A 116 -3.57 4.73 8.12
C THR A 116 -2.79 5.62 7.17
N ALA A 117 -1.48 5.46 7.15
CA ALA A 117 -0.60 6.20 6.26
C ALA A 117 0.65 5.39 5.92
N GLY A 118 1.17 5.54 4.71
CA GLY A 118 2.36 4.84 4.26
C GLY A 118 2.79 5.16 2.85
N TYR A 119 3.94 4.63 2.47
CA TYR A 119 4.52 4.81 1.16
C TYR A 119 3.98 3.82 0.14
N LEU A 120 3.95 4.25 -1.11
CA LEU A 120 3.56 3.49 -2.28
C LEU A 120 4.80 3.24 -3.14
N TYR A 121 5.22 1.99 -3.23
CA TYR A 121 6.40 1.57 -3.99
C TYR A 121 5.98 1.01 -5.34
N PRO A 122 6.63 1.39 -6.45
CA PRO A 122 6.32 0.83 -7.77
C PRO A 122 6.36 -0.70 -7.76
N ALA A 123 5.38 -1.30 -8.44
CA ALA A 123 5.25 -2.75 -8.61
C ALA A 123 4.97 -3.10 -10.08
N GLN A 124 4.93 -4.38 -10.39
CA GLN A 124 4.66 -4.85 -11.74
C GLN A 124 3.28 -4.41 -12.24
N GLY A 125 3.16 -4.20 -13.55
CA GLY A 125 1.91 -3.85 -14.20
C GLY A 125 1.41 -2.44 -13.88
N GLY A 126 2.30 -1.50 -13.51
CA GLY A 126 1.93 -0.12 -13.18
C GLY A 126 1.13 0.01 -11.89
N LYS A 127 1.19 -0.99 -11.02
CA LYS A 127 0.59 -1.01 -9.68
C LYS A 127 1.60 -0.51 -8.64
N TYR A 128 1.16 -0.41 -7.37
CA TYR A 128 2.05 -0.06 -6.26
C TYR A 128 1.84 -1.01 -5.09
N VAL A 129 2.93 -1.34 -4.39
CA VAL A 129 2.85 -1.95 -3.07
C VAL A 129 2.77 -0.84 -2.02
N TYR A 130 1.73 -0.89 -1.21
CA TYR A 130 1.55 -0.03 -0.05
C TYR A 130 2.23 -0.66 1.16
N LEU A 131 3.08 0.11 1.83
CA LEU A 131 3.67 -0.21 3.13
C LEU A 131 3.36 0.94 4.08
N GLY A 132 2.52 0.68 5.06
CA GLY A 132 2.05 1.68 6.00
C GLY A 132 1.73 1.11 7.36
N ALA A 133 1.14 1.95 8.21
CA ALA A 133 0.69 1.55 9.53
C ALA A 133 -0.62 2.23 9.92
N GLU A 134 -1.47 1.49 10.63
CA GLU A 134 -2.63 2.05 11.33
C GLU A 134 -2.18 2.86 12.57
N TYR A 135 -2.97 3.83 12.96
CA TYR A 135 -2.79 4.60 14.19
C TYR A 135 -4.11 5.27 14.60
N MET A 136 -4.28 5.53 15.89
CA MET A 136 -5.43 6.26 16.39
C MET A 136 -5.28 7.75 16.12
N SER A 137 -6.39 8.45 15.85
CA SER A 137 -6.37 9.90 15.58
C SER A 137 -5.87 10.75 16.75
N THR A 138 -5.78 10.19 17.93
CA THR A 138 -5.25 10.79 19.16
C THR A 138 -3.75 10.57 19.35
N GLU A 139 -3.13 9.81 18.46
CA GLU A 139 -1.72 9.44 18.49
C GLU A 139 -0.96 10.08 17.32
N PRO A 140 0.37 10.22 17.43
CA PRO A 140 1.20 10.53 16.27
C PRO A 140 1.03 9.48 15.17
N MET A 141 1.22 9.88 13.93
CA MET A 141 1.24 8.96 12.79
C MET A 141 2.35 7.91 12.98
N HIS A 142 1.96 6.64 12.92
CA HIS A 142 2.91 5.53 12.97
C HIS A 142 3.60 5.36 11.60
N ALA A 143 4.89 5.04 11.64
CA ALA A 143 5.62 4.61 10.45
C ALA A 143 5.54 3.09 10.33
N TYR A 144 5.55 2.59 9.09
CA TYR A 144 5.73 1.16 8.84
C TYR A 144 7.04 0.66 9.47
N SER A 145 7.04 -0.48 10.18
CA SER A 145 8.17 -0.96 10.98
C SER A 145 9.44 -1.21 10.17
N GLY A 146 9.33 -1.57 8.90
CA GLY A 146 10.47 -1.71 7.99
C GLY A 146 11.04 -0.39 7.47
N SER A 147 10.36 0.75 7.69
CA SER A 147 10.83 2.05 7.21
C SER A 147 12.02 2.55 8.03
N GLY A 148 13.20 2.63 7.41
CA GLY A 148 14.44 3.07 8.05
C GLY A 148 15.02 2.07 9.05
N ALA A 149 14.51 0.85 9.11
CA ALA A 149 15.04 -0.20 9.95
C ALA A 149 16.24 -0.89 9.27
N SER A 150 17.12 -1.44 10.10
CA SER A 150 18.13 -2.38 9.63
C SER A 150 17.46 -3.65 9.12
N VAL A 151 18.14 -4.38 8.24
CA VAL A 151 17.68 -5.69 7.75
C VAL A 151 17.21 -6.55 8.93
N GLY A 152 15.97 -7.05 8.86
CA GLY A 152 15.38 -7.90 9.91
C GLY A 152 14.39 -7.21 10.83
N ALA A 153 13.81 -6.07 10.44
CA ALA A 153 12.70 -5.47 11.18
C ALA A 153 11.59 -6.48 11.45
N THR A 154 11.04 -6.44 12.66
CA THR A 154 9.91 -7.29 13.06
C THR A 154 8.60 -6.55 12.78
N GLN A 155 7.65 -7.23 12.14
CA GLN A 155 6.29 -6.74 11.95
C GLN A 155 5.65 -6.34 13.28
N THR A 156 4.93 -5.22 13.29
CA THR A 156 4.08 -4.79 14.40
C THR A 156 2.61 -5.10 14.10
N PRO A 157 1.72 -5.10 15.11
CA PRO A 157 0.28 -5.25 14.90
C PRO A 157 -0.33 -4.17 13.99
N ASP A 158 0.27 -2.99 13.94
CA ASP A 158 -0.22 -1.85 13.16
C ASP A 158 0.25 -1.86 11.71
N ASP A 159 1.22 -2.72 11.37
CA ASP A 159 1.79 -2.77 10.02
C ASP A 159 0.78 -3.26 8.98
N GLU A 160 0.69 -2.50 7.92
CA GLU A 160 -0.12 -2.81 6.76
C GLU A 160 0.73 -2.99 5.51
N ILE A 161 0.45 -4.06 4.78
CA ILE A 161 0.93 -4.25 3.41
C ILE A 161 -0.25 -4.45 2.47
N GLY A 162 -0.19 -3.87 1.29
CA GLY A 162 -1.26 -4.01 0.30
C GLY A 162 -0.81 -3.77 -1.13
N LEU A 163 -1.69 -4.13 -2.07
CA LEU A 163 -1.50 -3.87 -3.49
C LEU A 163 -2.49 -2.79 -3.94
N LEU A 164 -1.96 -1.64 -4.35
CA LEU A 164 -2.74 -0.57 -4.95
C LEU A 164 -2.86 -0.80 -6.45
N SER A 165 -4.09 -0.79 -6.97
CA SER A 165 -4.40 -0.90 -8.39
C SER A 165 -5.45 0.13 -8.82
N GLY A 166 -5.39 0.57 -10.07
CA GLY A 166 -6.40 1.40 -10.71
C GLY A 166 -7.58 0.58 -11.19
N LEU A 167 -8.79 1.16 -11.11
CA LEU A 167 -10.05 0.57 -11.60
C LEU A 167 -10.69 1.44 -12.69
N GLY A 168 -9.90 2.35 -13.26
CA GLY A 168 -10.33 3.34 -14.24
C GLY A 168 -10.24 4.76 -13.70
N SER A 169 -10.74 5.74 -14.48
CA SER A 169 -10.63 7.16 -14.15
C SER A 169 -11.31 7.49 -12.81
N GLY A 170 -10.56 8.02 -11.87
CA GLY A 170 -11.05 8.44 -10.55
C GLY A 170 -11.48 7.30 -9.64
N HIS A 171 -11.08 6.05 -9.91
CA HIS A 171 -11.34 4.89 -9.07
C HIS A 171 -10.08 4.03 -8.91
N ALA A 172 -9.74 3.66 -7.69
CA ALA A 172 -8.63 2.78 -7.35
C ALA A 172 -8.95 2.01 -6.05
N ARG A 173 -8.12 1.03 -5.73
CA ARG A 173 -8.20 0.32 -4.45
C ARG A 173 -6.83 -0.09 -3.95
N ILE A 174 -6.71 -0.24 -2.63
CA ILE A 174 -5.62 -0.94 -1.97
C ILE A 174 -6.21 -2.23 -1.38
N GLU A 175 -5.71 -3.37 -1.80
CA GLU A 175 -6.07 -4.70 -1.31
C GLU A 175 -5.07 -5.12 -0.23
N LEU A 176 -5.54 -5.34 1.00
CA LEU A 176 -4.72 -5.62 2.19
C LEU A 176 -4.94 -7.08 2.62
N PRO A 177 -4.00 -8.00 2.28
CA PRO A 177 -4.15 -9.41 2.61
C PRO A 177 -3.82 -9.69 4.08
N TYR A 178 -4.62 -10.53 4.70
CA TYR A 178 -4.42 -11.02 6.06
C TYR A 178 -3.96 -9.90 7.03
N PRO A 179 -4.76 -8.83 7.24
CA PRO A 179 -4.44 -7.83 8.25
C PRO A 179 -4.05 -8.51 9.57
N VAL A 180 -3.09 -7.93 10.29
CA VAL A 180 -2.62 -8.52 11.57
C VAL A 180 -3.76 -8.58 12.58
N GLN A 181 -4.72 -7.69 12.44
CA GLN A 181 -5.88 -7.57 13.33
C GLN A 181 -7.20 -7.73 12.55
N GLU A 182 -8.17 -8.37 13.19
CA GLU A 182 -9.63 -8.34 12.98
C GLU A 182 -10.20 -9.07 11.75
N SER A 183 -9.56 -9.12 10.59
CA SER A 183 -10.19 -9.61 9.36
C SER A 183 -9.31 -10.57 8.56
N ALA A 184 -9.90 -11.26 7.60
CA ALA A 184 -9.15 -12.11 6.68
C ALA A 184 -8.63 -11.31 5.49
N PHE A 185 -9.34 -10.25 5.08
CA PHE A 185 -9.02 -9.42 3.93
C PHE A 185 -9.66 -8.04 4.05
N ASP A 186 -8.88 -6.99 3.82
CA ASP A 186 -9.39 -5.62 3.82
C ASP A 186 -9.19 -4.94 2.47
N VAL A 187 -10.05 -3.96 2.18
CA VAL A 187 -9.94 -3.12 1.00
C VAL A 187 -10.08 -1.65 1.41
N ILE A 188 -9.16 -0.82 0.97
CA ILE A 188 -9.36 0.63 0.96
C ILE A 188 -9.76 1.02 -0.46
N GLU A 189 -11.05 1.28 -0.66
CA GLU A 189 -11.56 1.80 -1.93
C GLU A 189 -11.35 3.30 -2.01
N LEU A 190 -10.95 3.80 -3.19
CA LEU A 190 -10.62 5.19 -3.46
C LEU A 190 -11.48 5.72 -4.61
N ARG A 191 -12.12 6.89 -4.42
CA ARG A 191 -12.94 7.58 -5.42
C ARG A 191 -12.60 9.07 -5.49
N ARG A 192 -12.64 9.64 -6.68
CA ARG A 192 -12.61 11.09 -6.93
C ARG A 192 -13.99 11.63 -7.25
#